data_2b5819b5df57927b093d4ab8bd4d944f
#
_entry.id   2b5819b5df57927b093d4ab8bd4d944f
#
_cell.length_a   1.000
_cell.length_b   1.000
_cell.length_c   1.000
_cell.angle_alpha   90.00
_cell.angle_beta   90.00
_cell.angle_gamma   90.00
#
_symmetry.space_group_name_H-M   'P 1'
#
loop_
_entity.id
_entity.type
_entity.pdbx_description
1 polymer ?
#
loop_
_entity_poly.entity_id
_entity_poly.type
_entity_poly.pdbx_seq_one_letter_code
_entity_poly.pdbx_strand_id
1 'polypeptide(L)'
;INIQAFERVGGKQKKLCARIADNGQDSLLKQVVVSYGKVKSPGSIVDLMIEWCWPNMLNITDCDYTTLPNFLAGTVKHLKMSLECKEDIDFKSASIYKYKVGMDKAQLILDVDMSEITDTISYEEDNPLMNSTYILYYEVAR
;
A
#
# COMPACT_ATOMS: atom_id res chain seq x y z
N ILE A 1 12.22 9.21 -2.17
CA ILE A 1 10.85 8.81 -1.74
C ILE A 1 10.18 10.00 -1.12
N ASN A 2 9.01 10.36 -1.62
CA ASN A 2 8.15 11.37 -1.02
C ASN A 2 6.96 10.65 -0.36
N ILE A 3 6.72 10.91 0.93
CA ILE A 3 5.63 10.28 1.69
C ILE A 3 4.71 11.35 2.23
N GLN A 4 3.42 11.14 2.05
CA GLN A 4 2.37 11.97 2.61
C GLN A 4 1.36 11.08 3.33
N ALA A 5 0.78 11.58 4.40
CA ALA A 5 -0.29 10.91 5.11
C ALA A 5 -1.45 11.88 5.37
N PHE A 6 -2.64 11.35 5.32
CA PHE A 6 -3.87 12.12 5.50
C PHE A 6 -4.85 11.32 6.37
N GLU A 7 -5.55 12.03 7.21
CA GLU A 7 -6.73 11.52 7.92
C GLU A 7 -7.98 12.08 7.25
N ARG A 8 -8.94 11.22 6.92
CA ARG A 8 -10.25 11.67 6.43
C ARG A 8 -11.18 11.84 7.61
N VAL A 9 -11.69 13.05 7.79
CA VAL A 9 -12.64 13.42 8.86
C VAL A 9 -13.80 14.19 8.25
N GLY A 10 -15.02 13.66 8.36
CA GLY A 10 -16.22 14.32 7.84
C GLY A 10 -16.14 14.63 6.33
N GLY A 11 -15.55 13.72 5.55
CA GLY A 11 -15.39 13.90 4.09
C GLY A 11 -14.24 14.82 3.66
N LYS A 12 -13.52 15.43 4.61
CA LYS A 12 -12.36 16.29 4.34
C LYS A 12 -11.06 15.55 4.66
N GLN A 13 -10.06 15.77 3.82
CA GLN A 13 -8.71 15.29 4.07
C GLN A 13 -7.95 16.29 4.93
N LYS A 14 -7.36 15.80 6.00
CA LYS A 14 -6.47 16.56 6.87
C LYS A 14 -5.07 15.95 6.75
N LYS A 15 -4.11 16.74 6.31
CA LYS A 15 -2.72 16.33 6.24
C LYS A 15 -2.16 16.04 7.63
N LEU A 16 -1.48 14.91 7.76
CA LEU A 16 -0.78 14.47 8.96
C LEU A 16 0.74 14.66 8.78
N CYS A 17 1.45 14.67 9.89
CA CYS A 17 2.90 14.60 9.85
C CYS A 17 3.30 13.15 9.57
N ALA A 18 3.98 12.94 8.45
CA ALA A 18 4.57 11.66 8.08
C ALA A 18 6.08 11.82 7.90
N ARG A 19 6.84 10.85 8.39
CA ARG A 19 8.30 10.82 8.23
C ARG A 19 8.77 9.40 8.04
N ILE A 20 9.86 9.23 7.29
CA ILE A 20 10.58 7.98 7.22
C ILE A 20 11.48 7.92 8.47
N ALA A 21 11.34 6.87 9.26
CA ALA A 21 12.30 6.57 10.30
C ALA A 21 13.53 5.92 9.65
N ASP A 22 14.69 6.48 9.92
CA ASP A 22 15.95 5.94 9.41
C ASP A 22 16.35 4.75 10.28
N ASN A 23 16.25 3.56 9.69
CA ASN A 23 16.62 2.30 10.36
C ASN A 23 18.04 1.85 9.99
N GLY A 24 18.91 2.77 9.54
CA GLY A 24 20.25 2.47 9.08
C GLY A 24 20.40 2.51 7.55
N GLN A 25 21.62 2.69 7.09
CA GLN A 25 21.91 3.05 5.69
C GLN A 25 21.56 1.95 4.67
N ASP A 26 21.42 0.70 5.07
CA ASP A 26 21.29 -0.45 4.16
C ASP A 26 19.95 -1.18 4.23
N SER A 27 18.96 -0.65 4.93
CA SER A 27 17.67 -1.32 5.03
C SER A 27 16.82 -1.08 3.77
N LEU A 28 16.50 -2.16 3.06
CA LEU A 28 15.47 -2.16 2.01
C LEU A 28 14.07 -1.87 2.57
N LEU A 29 13.87 -2.05 3.87
CA LEU A 29 12.63 -1.75 4.56
C LEU A 29 12.67 -0.32 5.11
N LYS A 30 11.71 0.49 4.71
CA LYS A 30 11.52 1.83 5.25
C LYS A 30 10.33 1.83 6.20
N GLN A 31 10.57 2.28 7.43
CA GLN A 31 9.51 2.47 8.40
C GLN A 31 8.94 3.88 8.27
N VAL A 32 7.62 3.96 8.13
CA VAL A 32 6.90 5.24 8.09
C VAL A 32 6.27 5.49 9.44
N VAL A 33 6.55 6.62 10.03
CA VAL A 33 5.92 7.09 11.28
C VAL A 33 4.93 8.19 10.93
N VAL A 34 3.65 7.94 11.24
CA VAL A 34 2.56 8.90 11.05
C VAL A 34 2.11 9.42 12.41
N SER A 35 2.04 10.74 12.55
CA SER A 35 1.60 11.40 13.78
C SER A 35 0.26 12.12 13.56
N TYR A 36 -0.73 11.78 14.38
CA TYR A 36 -2.07 12.38 14.32
C TYR A 36 -2.14 13.78 14.93
N GLY A 37 -1.14 14.19 15.68
CA GLY A 37 -1.11 15.48 16.38
C GLY A 37 -2.11 15.62 17.53
N LYS A 38 -2.99 14.64 17.73
CA LYS A 38 -3.95 14.54 18.85
C LYS A 38 -4.07 13.10 19.30
N VAL A 39 -4.24 12.93 20.60
CA VAL A 39 -4.54 11.60 21.17
C VAL A 39 -5.91 11.15 20.65
N LYS A 40 -5.98 9.92 20.19
CA LYS A 40 -7.23 9.27 19.79
C LYS A 40 -7.82 8.54 20.98
N SER A 41 -9.14 8.64 21.18
CA SER A 41 -9.82 7.88 22.24
C SER A 41 -9.81 6.39 21.91
N PRO A 42 -9.77 5.52 22.93
CA PRO A 42 -9.93 4.08 22.70
C PRO A 42 -11.23 3.79 21.92
N GLY A 43 -11.15 2.88 20.95
CA GLY A 43 -12.28 2.52 20.09
C GLY A 43 -12.59 3.50 18.94
N SER A 44 -11.82 4.58 18.81
CA SER A 44 -11.97 5.47 17.65
C SER A 44 -11.64 4.75 16.35
N ILE A 45 -12.46 5.00 15.32
CA ILE A 45 -12.17 4.58 13.95
C ILE A 45 -11.40 5.72 13.27
N VAL A 46 -10.31 5.37 12.62
CA VAL A 46 -9.48 6.30 11.86
C VAL A 46 -9.46 5.87 10.41
N ASP A 47 -9.79 6.80 9.51
CA ASP A 47 -9.60 6.63 8.07
C ASP A 47 -8.26 7.27 7.70
N LEU A 48 -7.25 6.41 7.51
CA LEU A 48 -5.87 6.79 7.24
C LEU A 48 -5.53 6.47 5.79
N MET A 49 -5.04 7.46 5.07
CA MET A 49 -4.44 7.29 3.76
C MET A 49 -2.95 7.62 3.82
N ILE A 50 -2.13 6.75 3.30
CA ILE A 50 -0.70 6.96 3.14
C ILE A 50 -0.39 6.87 1.66
N GLU A 51 0.22 7.92 1.13
CA GLU A 51 0.70 7.99 -0.24
C GLU A 51 2.21 8.06 -0.25
N TRP A 52 2.84 7.33 -1.16
CA TRP A 52 4.26 7.47 -1.42
C TRP A 52 4.53 7.49 -2.92
N CYS A 53 5.48 8.31 -3.31
CA CYS A 53 5.99 8.36 -4.66
C CYS A 53 7.45 7.89 -4.65
N TRP A 54 7.74 6.94 -5.51
CA TRP A 54 9.09 6.42 -5.68
C TRP A 54 9.57 6.73 -7.10
N PRO A 55 10.27 7.84 -7.29
CA PRO A 55 10.75 8.21 -8.62
C PRO A 55 11.78 7.20 -9.11
N ASN A 56 11.75 6.90 -10.39
CA ASN A 56 12.70 6.01 -11.08
C ASN A 56 12.72 4.55 -10.60
N MET A 57 11.66 4.09 -9.94
CA MET A 57 11.60 2.71 -9.43
C MET A 57 11.66 1.69 -10.57
N LEU A 58 11.03 1.99 -11.71
CA LEU A 58 10.94 1.10 -12.87
C LEU A 58 12.11 1.20 -13.85
N ASN A 59 13.16 1.96 -13.52
CA ASN A 59 14.33 2.08 -14.41
C ASN A 59 15.19 0.81 -14.48
N ILE A 60 14.99 -0.12 -13.56
CA ILE A 60 15.88 -1.30 -13.41
C ILE A 60 15.21 -2.57 -13.93
N THR A 61 13.90 -2.71 -13.72
CA THR A 61 13.16 -3.93 -14.08
C THR A 61 11.81 -3.59 -14.70
N ASP A 62 11.29 -4.48 -15.55
CA ASP A 62 9.95 -4.37 -16.12
C ASP A 62 8.88 -5.00 -15.22
N CYS A 63 9.26 -5.57 -14.09
CA CYS A 63 8.37 -6.13 -13.09
C CYS A 63 8.81 -5.75 -11.68
N ASP A 64 7.85 -5.56 -10.80
CA ASP A 64 8.10 -5.30 -9.39
C ASP A 64 6.88 -5.70 -8.54
N TYR A 65 7.00 -5.54 -7.25
CA TYR A 65 5.89 -5.76 -6.33
C TYR A 65 5.90 -4.72 -5.21
N THR A 66 4.73 -4.40 -4.72
CA THR A 66 4.56 -3.63 -3.49
C THR A 66 3.83 -4.46 -2.45
N THR A 67 4.18 -4.27 -1.19
CA THR A 67 3.57 -5.00 -0.08
C THR A 67 2.88 -4.06 0.89
N LEU A 68 1.74 -4.47 1.39
CA LEU A 68 1.04 -3.81 2.47
C LEU A 68 0.83 -4.80 3.63
N PRO A 69 1.66 -4.74 4.67
CA PRO A 69 1.49 -5.60 5.84
C PRO A 69 0.32 -5.11 6.71
N ASN A 70 -0.52 -6.03 7.13
CA ASN A 70 -1.59 -5.78 8.08
C ASN A 70 -1.22 -6.34 9.47
N PHE A 71 -0.18 -5.77 10.07
CA PHE A 71 0.32 -6.13 11.40
C PHE A 71 -0.08 -5.12 12.49
N LEU A 72 -1.07 -4.30 12.23
CA LEU A 72 -1.46 -3.23 13.14
C LEU A 72 -2.04 -3.80 14.44
N ALA A 73 -1.75 -3.14 15.54
CA ALA A 73 -2.28 -3.48 16.87
C ALA A 73 -3.80 -3.26 17.02
N GLY A 74 -4.48 -2.88 15.95
CA GLY A 74 -5.92 -2.65 15.90
C GLY A 74 -6.59 -3.40 14.76
N THR A 75 -7.91 -3.47 14.81
CA THR A 75 -8.70 -4.08 13.74
C THR A 75 -8.79 -3.12 12.56
N VAL A 76 -8.32 -3.55 11.41
CA VAL A 76 -8.57 -2.87 10.14
C VAL A 76 -9.93 -3.32 9.65
N LYS A 77 -10.85 -2.39 9.43
CA LYS A 77 -12.19 -2.69 8.93
C LYS A 77 -12.29 -2.66 7.42
N HIS A 78 -11.50 -1.81 6.81
CA HIS A 78 -11.45 -1.66 5.37
C HIS A 78 -10.01 -1.38 4.95
N LEU A 79 -9.54 -2.10 3.95
CA LEU A 79 -8.24 -1.95 3.35
C LEU A 79 -8.41 -1.61 1.89
N LYS A 80 -7.73 -0.57 1.44
CA LYS A 80 -7.58 -0.25 0.03
C LYS A 80 -6.11 -0.05 -0.28
N MET A 81 -5.64 -0.67 -1.33
CA MET A 81 -4.34 -0.38 -1.92
C MET A 81 -4.50 -0.04 -3.40
N SER A 82 -3.73 0.92 -3.87
CA SER A 82 -3.70 1.28 -5.28
C SER A 82 -2.29 1.64 -5.72
N LEU A 83 -1.99 1.35 -6.96
CA LEU A 83 -0.76 1.70 -7.64
C LEU A 83 -1.11 2.49 -8.89
N GLU A 84 -0.57 3.68 -9.01
CA GLU A 84 -0.73 4.57 -10.16
C GLU A 84 0.63 4.78 -10.81
N CYS A 85 0.72 4.58 -12.10
CA CYS A 85 1.88 4.93 -12.90
C CYS A 85 1.70 6.34 -13.45
N LYS A 86 2.62 7.25 -13.13
CA LYS A 86 2.53 8.68 -13.55
C LYS A 86 3.28 8.99 -14.83
N GLU A 87 3.95 8.02 -15.41
CA GLU A 87 4.65 8.13 -16.68
C GLU A 87 3.82 7.46 -17.77
N ASP A 88 4.14 7.69 -19.03
CA ASP A 88 3.51 7.02 -20.20
C ASP A 88 3.96 5.53 -20.25
N ILE A 89 3.70 4.81 -19.16
CA ILE A 89 4.02 3.40 -18.99
C ILE A 89 2.71 2.67 -18.71
N ASP A 90 2.41 1.69 -19.54
CA ASP A 90 1.24 0.86 -19.38
C ASP A 90 1.56 -0.38 -18.54
N PHE A 91 0.61 -0.81 -17.72
CA PHE A 91 0.69 -2.11 -17.07
C PHE A 91 0.43 -3.23 -18.08
N LYS A 92 1.28 -4.25 -18.07
CA LYS A 92 1.16 -5.44 -18.89
C LYS A 92 0.41 -6.55 -18.17
N SER A 93 0.64 -6.70 -16.88
CA SER A 93 -0.07 -7.65 -16.03
C SER A 93 -0.05 -7.18 -14.57
N ALA A 94 -1.03 -7.63 -13.80
CA ALA A 94 -1.05 -7.43 -12.37
C ALA A 94 -1.76 -8.58 -11.65
N SER A 95 -1.26 -8.93 -10.47
CA SER A 95 -1.83 -9.99 -9.63
C SER A 95 -1.75 -9.60 -8.16
N ILE A 96 -2.77 -9.91 -7.42
CA ILE A 96 -2.83 -9.68 -5.97
C ILE A 96 -2.68 -11.01 -5.25
N TYR A 97 -1.72 -11.08 -4.35
CA TYR A 97 -1.48 -12.22 -3.49
C TYR A 97 -1.71 -11.84 -2.03
N LYS A 98 -2.09 -12.82 -1.24
CA LYS A 98 -2.19 -12.71 0.21
C LYS A 98 -1.29 -13.74 0.85
N TYR A 99 -0.47 -13.29 1.77
CA TYR A 99 0.35 -14.14 2.62
C TYR A 99 -0.06 -13.95 4.07
N LYS A 100 -0.37 -15.04 4.76
CA LYS A 100 -0.62 -15.05 6.19
C LYS A 100 0.57 -15.68 6.90
N VAL A 101 0.96 -15.16 8.04
CA VAL A 101 2.00 -15.78 8.88
C VAL A 101 1.66 -17.25 9.16
N GLY A 102 2.60 -18.14 8.85
CA GLY A 102 2.42 -19.60 8.99
C GLY A 102 1.95 -20.31 7.72
N MET A 103 1.75 -19.61 6.60
CA MET A 103 1.53 -20.24 5.30
C MET A 103 2.87 -20.49 4.60
N ASP A 104 2.97 -21.62 3.90
CA ASP A 104 4.19 -21.96 3.13
C ASP A 104 4.31 -21.14 1.84
N LYS A 105 3.19 -20.67 1.30
CA LYS A 105 3.13 -19.90 0.04
C LYS A 105 2.09 -18.81 0.12
N ALA A 106 2.33 -17.73 -0.63
CA ALA A 106 1.32 -16.72 -0.88
C ALA A 106 0.17 -17.29 -1.72
N GLN A 107 -1.04 -16.92 -1.38
CA GLN A 107 -2.26 -17.30 -2.12
C GLN A 107 -2.59 -16.20 -3.11
N LEU A 108 -2.79 -16.58 -4.39
CA LEU A 108 -3.36 -15.69 -5.39
C LEU A 108 -4.82 -15.38 -5.01
N ILE A 109 -5.15 -14.09 -4.93
CA ILE A 109 -6.50 -13.62 -4.63
C ILE A 109 -7.19 -13.16 -5.91
N LEU A 110 -6.46 -12.42 -6.74
CA LEU A 110 -6.99 -11.78 -7.92
C LEU A 110 -5.92 -11.67 -9.00
N ASP A 111 -6.22 -12.17 -10.19
CA ASP A 111 -5.58 -11.72 -11.42
C ASP A 111 -6.37 -10.55 -11.98
N VAL A 112 -5.70 -9.45 -12.20
CA VAL A 112 -6.35 -8.24 -12.69
C VAL A 112 -6.52 -8.34 -14.19
N ASP A 113 -7.75 -8.16 -14.68
CA ASP A 113 -8.02 -8.11 -16.11
C ASP A 113 -7.44 -6.83 -16.71
N MET A 114 -6.39 -6.99 -17.50
CA MET A 114 -5.67 -5.87 -18.12
C MET A 114 -6.45 -5.19 -19.22
N SER A 115 -7.53 -5.80 -19.73
CA SER A 115 -8.41 -5.15 -20.72
C SER A 115 -9.19 -3.97 -20.13
N GLU A 116 -9.36 -3.94 -18.82
CA GLU A 116 -10.06 -2.90 -18.06
C GLU A 116 -9.11 -1.90 -17.38
N ILE A 117 -7.80 -2.16 -17.43
CA ILE A 117 -6.83 -1.31 -16.74
C ILE A 117 -6.53 -0.07 -17.56
N THR A 118 -6.65 1.03 -16.87
CA THR A 118 -6.08 2.32 -17.22
C THR A 118 -4.66 2.42 -16.61
N ASP A 119 -4.35 3.55 -16.07
CA ASP A 119 -3.10 3.88 -15.38
C ASP A 119 -3.05 3.45 -13.89
N THR A 120 -4.14 2.88 -13.39
CA THR A 120 -4.30 2.57 -11.96
C THR A 120 -4.78 1.14 -11.72
N ILE A 121 -4.05 0.41 -10.88
CA ILE A 121 -4.44 -0.89 -10.35
C ILE A 121 -4.91 -0.69 -8.91
N SER A 122 -6.07 -1.23 -8.54
CA SER A 122 -6.57 -1.13 -7.17
C SER A 122 -7.15 -2.44 -6.65
N TYR A 123 -7.09 -2.61 -5.35
CA TYR A 123 -7.68 -3.72 -4.62
C TYR A 123 -8.29 -3.22 -3.33
N GLU A 124 -9.47 -3.72 -3.00
CA GLU A 124 -10.18 -3.38 -1.76
C GLU A 124 -10.66 -4.67 -1.07
N GLU A 125 -10.60 -4.68 0.25
CA GLU A 125 -11.12 -5.78 1.08
C GLU A 125 -11.72 -5.23 2.38
N ASP A 126 -12.92 -5.70 2.71
CA ASP A 126 -13.54 -5.44 4.01
C ASP A 126 -13.09 -6.48 5.03
N ASN A 127 -12.82 -6.03 6.25
CA ASN A 127 -12.37 -6.86 7.37
C ASN A 127 -11.17 -7.77 7.01
N PRO A 128 -10.08 -7.20 6.51
CA PRO A 128 -8.90 -7.99 6.14
C PRO A 128 -8.38 -8.76 7.35
N LEU A 129 -7.88 -9.97 7.10
CA LEU A 129 -7.33 -10.82 8.16
C LEU A 129 -6.10 -10.17 8.80
N MET A 130 -6.07 -10.16 10.13
CA MET A 130 -4.90 -9.75 10.89
C MET A 130 -3.70 -10.67 10.58
N ASN A 131 -2.48 -10.14 10.70
CA ASN A 131 -1.23 -10.85 10.40
C ASN A 131 -1.15 -11.36 8.96
N SER A 132 -1.76 -10.64 8.03
CA SER A 132 -1.64 -10.89 6.60
C SER A 132 -0.80 -9.82 5.94
N THR A 133 -0.10 -10.19 4.89
CA THR A 133 0.57 -9.27 3.97
C THR A 133 -0.10 -9.40 2.61
N TYR A 134 -0.48 -8.27 2.05
CA TYR A 134 -1.01 -8.18 0.69
C TYR A 134 0.13 -7.78 -0.22
N ILE A 135 0.26 -8.47 -1.34
CA ILE A 135 1.33 -8.29 -2.31
C ILE A 135 0.68 -7.96 -3.64
N LEU A 136 0.89 -6.77 -4.13
CA LEU A 136 0.54 -6.37 -5.50
C LEU A 136 1.79 -6.57 -6.37
N TYR A 137 1.76 -7.60 -7.20
CA TYR A 137 2.76 -7.85 -8.23
C TYR A 137 2.28 -7.24 -9.54
N TYR A 138 3.18 -6.66 -10.31
CA TYR A 138 2.86 -6.03 -11.58
C TYR A 138 4.02 -6.10 -12.57
N GLU A 139 3.68 -6.12 -13.84
CA GLU A 139 4.60 -5.96 -14.96
C GLU A 139 4.19 -4.75 -15.77
N VAL A 140 5.16 -4.05 -16.32
CA VAL A 140 4.95 -2.88 -17.19
C VAL A 140 5.44 -3.17 -18.59
N ALA A 141 4.78 -2.60 -19.59
CA ALA A 141 5.24 -2.54 -20.96
C ALA A 141 6.02 -1.23 -21.17
N ARG A 142 7.19 -1.33 -21.77
CA ARG A 142 7.98 -0.18 -22.24
C ARG A 142 7.78 0.02 -23.72
#